data_b36b61e3ddac209406987fe56e6ce995
#
_entry.id   b36b61e3ddac209406987fe56e6ce995
#
_cell.length_a   1.000
_cell.length_b   1.000
_cell.length_c   1.000
_cell.angle_alpha   90.00
_cell.angle_beta   90.00
_cell.angle_gamma   90.00
#
_symmetry.space_group_name_H-M   'P 1'
#
loop_
_entity.id
_entity.type
_entity.pdbx_description
1 polymer ?
#
loop_
_entity_poly.entity_id
_entity_poly.type
_entity_poly.pdbx_seq_one_letter_code
_entity_poly.pdbx_strand_id
1 'polypeptide(L)'
;MISNNSNFGYDKYHRKKPIKEFDLNQTMYSLVTSESKDDLVLKATGFMGNDMSYNDLIISADKLAQAFHNIVIKDGENVAILTISMPIVQQSLLSLSKIGATMSWIDLRSKPKDVIRYINSSNCKTIIVFEDMLPLIESIIDETDVKKVVVSSPKDYLSPIVKVLATLKDKKDGKKIVLPDDSRFVRFNDFIKNVDTNNLITPVSFEKDRPSLIVQSSGSTGKPKQIVHTEYNFNSAVQKMAYTDLPFYKGNTMHISIPPFIIYGLGNSIYASMAFTMKAEMNPFVDENTVYNDLGKFDISLAAPLHYRYMYKQLIELNKSITELEKDNSLEAKKELKRKMKELKRVLTGIDRAKVFVSGGDKIGADELIEMQQTFNKVIVNGYGNNECLGATIVSPMYANKPGSIGVPMEGIEVKVVNPETEEILPQGEIGELYISSDNLFVEYLNNPDETNKIKVIDELEKQWVKSGDLCYIDKDGYIIPRGRNRRLIRKEAFKISPDTIEEVISSIPFVQDCVVVGVDDEKSLSVPMAFIVLKDETLSFDEVKDQIKEKCVEELPDYEVPTYFEQIEKVPYTPNDKQDFRALEELGNSIVRNKAAKKLVKKK
;
A
#
# COMPACT_ATOMS: atom_id res chain seq x y z
N MET A 1 -35.82 15.45 -0.21
CA MET A 1 -35.16 14.78 -1.35
C MET A 1 -33.78 15.40 -1.48
N ILE A 2 -32.79 14.83 -0.80
CA ILE A 2 -31.38 15.25 -0.90
C ILE A 2 -30.77 14.42 -2.02
N SER A 3 -30.38 15.10 -3.08
CA SER A 3 -29.93 14.53 -4.33
C SER A 3 -28.71 13.65 -4.16
N ASN A 4 -28.81 12.45 -4.70
CA ASN A 4 -27.70 11.53 -4.94
C ASN A 4 -26.49 12.24 -5.58
N ASN A 5 -25.31 11.71 -5.36
CA ASN A 5 -24.00 12.12 -5.87
C ASN A 5 -23.90 12.48 -7.37
N SER A 6 -24.95 12.31 -8.15
CA SER A 6 -25.05 12.70 -9.56
C SER A 6 -24.86 14.20 -9.84
N ASN A 7 -24.86 15.06 -8.80
CA ASN A 7 -24.80 16.51 -8.98
C ASN A 7 -23.39 17.10 -9.14
N PHE A 8 -22.31 16.35 -8.84
CA PHE A 8 -20.94 16.90 -8.98
C PHE A 8 -20.38 16.81 -10.40
N GLY A 9 -21.08 16.09 -11.30
CA GLY A 9 -20.63 15.93 -12.69
C GLY A 9 -19.24 15.31 -12.78
N TYR A 10 -19.00 14.23 -12.03
CA TYR A 10 -17.73 13.49 -12.05
C TYR A 10 -17.37 12.94 -13.42
N ASP A 11 -18.36 12.73 -14.31
CA ASP A 11 -18.14 12.30 -15.70
C ASP A 11 -17.13 13.18 -16.46
N LYS A 12 -17.01 14.47 -16.08
CA LYS A 12 -16.00 15.37 -16.67
C LYS A 12 -14.57 14.98 -16.34
N TYR A 13 -14.36 14.21 -15.26
CA TYR A 13 -13.06 13.76 -14.80
C TYR A 13 -12.69 12.37 -15.30
N HIS A 14 -13.65 11.65 -15.88
CA HIS A 14 -13.47 10.30 -16.38
C HIS A 14 -13.42 10.27 -17.91
N ARG A 15 -12.87 9.20 -18.45
CA ARG A 15 -12.98 8.92 -19.87
C ARG A 15 -14.47 8.62 -20.19
N LYS A 16 -14.97 9.18 -21.27
CA LYS A 16 -16.32 8.87 -21.76
C LYS A 16 -16.53 7.40 -22.13
N LYS A 17 -15.42 6.72 -22.45
CA LYS A 17 -15.33 5.28 -22.69
C LYS A 17 -14.10 4.76 -22.00
N PRO A 18 -14.15 3.55 -21.43
CA PRO A 18 -12.97 2.96 -20.83
C PRO A 18 -11.92 2.68 -21.91
N ILE A 19 -10.64 2.65 -21.51
CA ILE A 19 -9.57 2.22 -22.42
C ILE A 19 -9.68 0.75 -22.77
N LYS A 20 -10.41 -0.02 -21.93
CA LYS A 20 -10.73 -1.43 -22.11
C LYS A 20 -12.01 -1.77 -21.36
N GLU A 21 -12.87 -2.57 -21.97
CA GLU A 21 -14.01 -3.20 -21.31
C GLU A 21 -13.66 -4.63 -20.92
N PHE A 22 -13.94 -5.00 -19.67
CA PHE A 22 -13.71 -6.33 -19.14
C PHE A 22 -15.04 -7.06 -18.92
N ASP A 23 -15.08 -8.35 -19.22
CA ASP A 23 -16.15 -9.21 -18.73
C ASP A 23 -15.89 -9.53 -17.25
N LEU A 24 -16.69 -8.93 -16.38
CA LEU A 24 -16.53 -9.06 -14.92
C LEU A 24 -16.91 -10.46 -14.40
N ASN A 25 -17.69 -11.21 -15.18
CA ASN A 25 -18.20 -12.53 -14.83
C ASN A 25 -17.21 -13.65 -15.26
N GLN A 26 -15.95 -13.44 -14.98
CA GLN A 26 -14.88 -14.40 -15.23
C GLN A 26 -14.04 -14.63 -13.99
N THR A 27 -13.39 -15.81 -13.89
CA THR A 27 -12.32 -16.00 -12.90
C THR A 27 -11.12 -15.12 -13.27
N MET A 28 -10.28 -14.76 -12.31
CA MET A 28 -9.04 -14.00 -12.59
C MET A 28 -8.17 -14.72 -13.64
N TYR A 29 -8.09 -16.06 -13.56
CA TYR A 29 -7.40 -16.87 -14.57
C TYR A 29 -8.00 -16.69 -15.96
N SER A 30 -9.33 -16.85 -16.09
CA SER A 30 -10.03 -16.73 -17.37
C SER A 30 -9.94 -15.34 -17.96
N LEU A 31 -10.07 -14.30 -17.15
CA LEU A 31 -9.94 -12.92 -17.58
C LEU A 31 -8.53 -12.66 -18.15
N VAL A 32 -7.48 -12.97 -17.38
CA VAL A 32 -6.09 -12.71 -17.81
C VAL A 32 -5.74 -13.53 -19.07
N THR A 33 -6.16 -14.79 -19.15
CA THR A 33 -5.88 -15.63 -20.32
C THR A 33 -6.65 -15.17 -21.56
N SER A 34 -7.90 -14.73 -21.42
CA SER A 34 -8.68 -14.20 -22.54
C SER A 34 -8.11 -12.88 -23.05
N GLU A 35 -7.66 -12.01 -22.14
CA GLU A 35 -7.13 -10.69 -22.47
C GLU A 35 -5.74 -10.73 -23.11
N SER A 36 -4.94 -11.73 -22.78
CA SER A 36 -3.57 -11.90 -23.31
C SER A 36 -3.45 -12.88 -24.46
N LYS A 37 -4.55 -13.52 -24.90
CA LYS A 37 -4.53 -14.62 -25.90
C LYS A 37 -3.81 -14.28 -27.21
N ASP A 38 -3.94 -13.04 -27.67
CA ASP A 38 -3.32 -12.56 -28.92
C ASP A 38 -1.93 -11.95 -28.68
N ASP A 39 -1.47 -11.89 -27.44
CA ASP A 39 -0.30 -11.14 -26.96
C ASP A 39 0.64 -11.98 -26.09
N LEU A 40 0.63 -13.30 -26.24
CA LEU A 40 1.38 -14.25 -25.42
C LEU A 40 2.89 -14.02 -25.40
N VAL A 41 3.44 -13.35 -26.40
CA VAL A 41 4.86 -13.00 -26.50
C VAL A 41 5.24 -11.76 -25.69
N LEU A 42 4.26 -10.94 -25.31
CA LEU A 42 4.52 -9.77 -24.46
C LEU A 42 5.04 -10.19 -23.08
N LYS A 43 5.81 -9.31 -22.49
CA LYS A 43 6.35 -9.54 -21.14
C LYS A 43 5.27 -9.32 -20.10
N ALA A 44 5.01 -10.33 -19.28
CA ALA A 44 4.09 -10.28 -18.14
C ALA A 44 4.82 -9.87 -16.85
N THR A 45 6.06 -10.32 -16.69
CA THR A 45 6.84 -10.11 -15.45
C THR A 45 8.26 -9.71 -15.79
N GLY A 46 8.81 -8.75 -15.04
CA GLY A 46 10.24 -8.49 -14.94
C GLY A 46 10.66 -8.65 -13.47
N PHE A 47 11.73 -9.40 -13.23
CA PHE A 47 12.24 -9.65 -11.90
C PHE A 47 13.76 -9.84 -11.94
N MET A 48 14.50 -8.99 -11.22
CA MET A 48 15.96 -9.04 -11.11
C MET A 48 16.69 -9.16 -12.47
N GLY A 49 16.18 -8.43 -13.47
CA GLY A 49 16.76 -8.40 -14.83
C GLY A 49 16.39 -9.57 -15.72
N ASN A 50 15.50 -10.45 -15.29
CA ASN A 50 14.94 -11.53 -16.08
C ASN A 50 13.47 -11.28 -16.38
N ASP A 51 13.04 -11.52 -17.61
CA ASP A 51 11.66 -11.33 -18.06
C ASP A 51 10.98 -12.67 -18.30
N MET A 52 9.69 -12.75 -17.95
CA MET A 52 8.78 -13.85 -18.25
C MET A 52 7.69 -13.34 -19.19
N SER A 53 7.41 -14.08 -20.27
CA SER A 53 6.30 -13.76 -21.17
C SER A 53 4.94 -14.17 -20.58
N TYR A 54 3.83 -13.69 -21.17
CA TYR A 54 2.49 -14.16 -20.80
C TYR A 54 2.34 -15.67 -21.06
N ASN A 55 2.92 -16.18 -22.15
CA ASN A 55 2.94 -17.61 -22.42
C ASN A 55 3.62 -18.40 -21.29
N ASP A 56 4.80 -17.95 -20.86
CA ASP A 56 5.55 -18.63 -19.80
C ASP A 56 4.82 -18.54 -18.45
N LEU A 57 4.21 -17.38 -18.15
CA LEU A 57 3.42 -17.18 -16.96
C LEU A 57 2.22 -18.13 -16.91
N ILE A 58 1.44 -18.22 -17.99
CA ILE A 58 0.25 -19.08 -18.06
C ILE A 58 0.66 -20.55 -17.93
N ILE A 59 1.67 -21.01 -18.69
CA ILE A 59 2.17 -22.38 -18.61
C ILE A 59 2.63 -22.73 -17.18
N SER A 60 3.35 -21.82 -16.53
CA SER A 60 3.82 -22.07 -15.15
C SER A 60 2.68 -22.05 -14.14
N ALA A 61 1.67 -21.18 -14.32
CA ALA A 61 0.47 -21.16 -13.50
C ALA A 61 -0.36 -22.45 -13.69
N ASP A 62 -0.47 -22.95 -14.90
CA ASP A 62 -1.15 -24.20 -15.21
C ASP A 62 -0.48 -25.41 -14.55
N LYS A 63 0.85 -25.47 -14.59
CA LYS A 63 1.61 -26.51 -13.86
C LYS A 63 1.40 -26.41 -12.36
N LEU A 64 1.41 -25.19 -11.81
CA LEU A 64 1.20 -24.99 -10.39
C LEU A 64 -0.23 -25.36 -9.98
N ALA A 65 -1.25 -25.00 -10.78
CA ALA A 65 -2.63 -25.40 -10.57
C ALA A 65 -2.79 -26.93 -10.54
N GLN A 66 -2.18 -27.63 -11.52
CA GLN A 66 -2.19 -29.10 -11.54
C GLN A 66 -1.44 -29.71 -10.37
N ALA A 67 -0.33 -29.12 -9.93
CA ALA A 67 0.41 -29.59 -8.76
C ALA A 67 -0.44 -29.46 -7.48
N PHE A 68 -1.18 -28.37 -7.32
CA PHE A 68 -2.13 -28.19 -6.22
C PHE A 68 -3.29 -29.19 -6.29
N HIS A 69 -3.84 -29.40 -7.47
CA HIS A 69 -4.90 -30.41 -7.66
C HIS A 69 -4.42 -31.81 -7.27
N ASN A 70 -3.20 -32.17 -7.59
CA ASN A 70 -2.60 -33.48 -7.28
C ASN A 70 -2.45 -33.73 -5.76
N ILE A 71 -2.35 -32.67 -4.95
CA ILE A 71 -2.36 -32.76 -3.47
C ILE A 71 -3.74 -32.48 -2.88
N VAL A 72 -4.78 -32.55 -3.73
CA VAL A 72 -6.20 -32.45 -3.35
C VAL A 72 -6.61 -31.02 -2.91
N ILE A 73 -5.89 -29.98 -3.33
CA ILE A 73 -6.43 -28.60 -3.26
C ILE A 73 -7.49 -28.46 -4.36
N LYS A 74 -8.67 -28.05 -3.96
CA LYS A 74 -9.83 -27.91 -4.84
C LYS A 74 -10.65 -26.67 -4.50
N ASP A 75 -11.76 -26.50 -5.20
CA ASP A 75 -12.70 -25.41 -5.00
C ASP A 75 -13.11 -25.26 -3.52
N GLY A 76 -13.06 -24.02 -3.04
CA GLY A 76 -13.38 -23.65 -1.66
C GLY A 76 -12.29 -23.94 -0.62
N GLU A 77 -11.14 -24.52 -0.98
CA GLU A 77 -10.02 -24.70 -0.05
C GLU A 77 -9.13 -23.45 0.00
N ASN A 78 -8.49 -23.23 1.16
CA ASN A 78 -7.67 -22.05 1.40
C ASN A 78 -6.18 -22.38 1.38
N VAL A 79 -5.39 -21.54 0.71
CA VAL A 79 -3.93 -21.62 0.65
C VAL A 79 -3.33 -20.34 1.23
N ALA A 80 -2.49 -20.48 2.26
CA ALA A 80 -1.76 -19.34 2.82
C ALA A 80 -0.57 -18.96 1.93
N ILE A 81 -0.29 -17.66 1.83
CA ILE A 81 0.81 -17.14 1.01
C ILE A 81 1.60 -16.12 1.82
N LEU A 82 2.87 -16.44 2.06
CA LEU A 82 3.84 -15.58 2.74
C LEU A 82 5.02 -15.34 1.80
N THR A 83 4.94 -14.31 0.96
CA THR A 83 5.98 -14.06 -0.03
C THR A 83 6.19 -12.57 -0.32
N ILE A 84 7.35 -12.24 -0.87
CA ILE A 84 7.66 -10.91 -1.41
C ILE A 84 7.12 -10.78 -2.85
N SER A 85 7.16 -9.56 -3.42
CA SER A 85 6.80 -9.31 -4.82
C SER A 85 7.81 -10.00 -5.76
N MET A 86 7.50 -11.21 -6.18
CA MET A 86 8.27 -12.02 -7.15
C MET A 86 7.30 -12.84 -8.01
N PRO A 87 7.74 -13.47 -9.11
CA PRO A 87 6.83 -14.09 -10.09
C PRO A 87 5.84 -15.12 -9.51
N ILE A 88 6.16 -15.79 -8.39
CA ILE A 88 5.24 -16.71 -7.71
C ILE A 88 3.91 -16.04 -7.35
N VAL A 89 3.89 -14.71 -7.14
CA VAL A 89 2.67 -13.98 -6.82
C VAL A 89 1.67 -14.06 -7.97
N GLN A 90 2.10 -13.74 -9.20
CA GLN A 90 1.24 -13.86 -10.39
C GLN A 90 0.87 -15.31 -10.68
N GLN A 91 1.83 -16.23 -10.53
CA GLN A 91 1.59 -17.67 -10.70
C GLN A 91 0.55 -18.19 -9.69
N SER A 92 0.61 -17.74 -8.42
CA SER A 92 -0.36 -18.11 -7.39
C SER A 92 -1.75 -17.54 -7.67
N LEU A 93 -1.84 -16.26 -8.06
CA LEU A 93 -3.11 -15.65 -8.44
C LEU A 93 -3.81 -16.44 -9.54
N LEU A 94 -3.08 -16.79 -10.61
CA LEU A 94 -3.67 -17.52 -11.73
C LEU A 94 -3.95 -18.99 -11.40
N SER A 95 -3.02 -19.69 -10.74
CA SER A 95 -3.17 -21.12 -10.45
C SER A 95 -4.31 -21.41 -9.47
N LEU A 96 -4.41 -20.62 -8.39
CA LEU A 96 -5.44 -20.81 -7.37
C LEU A 96 -6.81 -20.35 -7.87
N SER A 97 -6.86 -19.26 -8.66
CA SER A 97 -8.05 -18.86 -9.39
C SER A 97 -8.56 -19.95 -10.34
N LYS A 98 -7.65 -20.62 -11.08
CA LYS A 98 -8.00 -21.70 -11.99
C LYS A 98 -8.72 -22.86 -11.31
N ILE A 99 -8.36 -23.17 -10.06
CA ILE A 99 -8.94 -24.26 -9.28
C ILE A 99 -10.01 -23.84 -8.27
N GLY A 100 -10.36 -22.56 -8.22
CA GLY A 100 -11.37 -22.01 -7.30
C GLY A 100 -10.94 -21.92 -5.84
N ALA A 101 -9.64 -22.01 -5.55
CA ALA A 101 -9.11 -21.95 -4.19
C ALA A 101 -8.96 -20.50 -3.70
N THR A 102 -9.18 -20.27 -2.40
CA THR A 102 -9.03 -18.97 -1.75
C THR A 102 -7.59 -18.74 -1.30
N MET A 103 -7.06 -17.57 -1.62
CA MET A 103 -5.70 -17.15 -1.25
C MET A 103 -5.72 -16.35 0.06
N SER A 104 -5.06 -16.84 1.10
CA SER A 104 -4.87 -16.11 2.37
C SER A 104 -3.48 -15.49 2.41
N TRP A 105 -3.40 -14.19 2.09
CA TRP A 105 -2.13 -13.44 2.06
C TRP A 105 -1.75 -12.98 3.46
N ILE A 106 -0.56 -13.33 3.92
CA ILE A 106 -0.07 -13.02 5.25
C ILE A 106 1.15 -12.09 5.15
N ASP A 107 1.14 -11.02 5.93
CA ASP A 107 2.26 -10.09 6.03
C ASP A 107 3.48 -10.78 6.63
N LEU A 108 4.60 -10.76 5.90
CA LEU A 108 5.88 -11.36 6.29
C LEU A 108 6.45 -10.82 7.61
N ARG A 109 6.01 -9.64 8.03
CA ARG A 109 6.45 -8.95 9.25
C ARG A 109 5.58 -9.31 10.46
N SER A 110 4.56 -10.14 10.26
CA SER A 110 3.68 -10.62 11.33
C SER A 110 4.44 -11.41 12.38
N LYS A 111 4.04 -11.25 13.64
CA LYS A 111 4.61 -12.05 14.74
C LYS A 111 4.18 -13.52 14.62
N PRO A 112 4.98 -14.48 15.11
CA PRO A 112 4.66 -15.91 15.01
C PRO A 112 3.23 -16.24 15.43
N LYS A 113 2.77 -15.73 16.59
CA LYS A 113 1.40 -15.94 17.11
C LYS A 113 0.29 -15.44 16.17
N ASP A 114 0.57 -14.37 15.41
CA ASP A 114 -0.39 -13.82 14.46
C ASP A 114 -0.43 -14.66 13.19
N VAL A 115 0.72 -15.16 12.72
CA VAL A 115 0.81 -16.10 11.59
C VAL A 115 0.03 -17.39 11.89
N ILE A 116 0.23 -17.99 13.08
CA ILE A 116 -0.54 -19.16 13.55
C ILE A 116 -2.04 -18.84 13.51
N ARG A 117 -2.44 -17.71 14.07
CA ARG A 117 -3.84 -17.28 14.09
C ARG A 117 -4.44 -17.15 12.69
N TYR A 118 -3.72 -16.53 11.74
CA TYR A 118 -4.22 -16.35 10.38
C TYR A 118 -4.35 -17.67 9.63
N ILE A 119 -3.37 -18.57 9.75
CA ILE A 119 -3.41 -19.91 9.15
C ILE A 119 -4.61 -20.69 9.68
N ASN A 120 -4.77 -20.74 11.02
CA ASN A 120 -5.81 -21.53 11.65
C ASN A 120 -7.21 -20.94 11.42
N SER A 121 -7.38 -19.61 11.53
CA SER A 121 -8.68 -18.96 11.31
C SER A 121 -9.17 -19.05 9.87
N SER A 122 -8.27 -19.08 8.89
CA SER A 122 -8.58 -19.32 7.47
C SER A 122 -8.50 -20.81 7.08
N ASN A 123 -8.31 -21.74 8.04
CA ASN A 123 -8.25 -23.18 7.80
C ASN A 123 -7.30 -23.59 6.65
N CYS A 124 -6.15 -22.93 6.54
CA CYS A 124 -5.16 -23.23 5.50
C CYS A 124 -4.38 -24.52 5.85
N LYS A 125 -4.41 -25.49 4.93
CA LYS A 125 -3.62 -26.73 5.05
C LYS A 125 -2.38 -26.73 4.15
N THR A 126 -2.27 -25.77 3.27
CA THR A 126 -1.14 -25.58 2.36
C THR A 126 -0.63 -24.15 2.46
N ILE A 127 0.68 -23.99 2.43
CA ILE A 127 1.35 -22.69 2.47
C ILE A 127 2.35 -22.56 1.32
N ILE A 128 2.35 -21.42 0.64
CA ILE A 128 3.45 -20.97 -0.22
C ILE A 128 4.29 -19.99 0.60
N VAL A 129 5.57 -20.24 0.71
CA VAL A 129 6.45 -19.44 1.58
C VAL A 129 7.71 -18.97 0.85
N PHE A 130 8.10 -17.72 1.08
CA PHE A 130 9.41 -17.19 0.73
C PHE A 130 10.50 -17.85 1.57
N GLU A 131 11.60 -18.26 0.97
CA GLU A 131 12.63 -19.10 1.64
C GLU A 131 13.22 -18.48 2.91
N ASP A 132 13.28 -17.15 3.04
CA ASP A 132 13.80 -16.49 4.26
C ASP A 132 12.80 -16.60 5.43
N MET A 133 11.55 -16.94 5.18
CA MET A 133 10.52 -17.19 6.21
C MET A 133 10.52 -18.65 6.71
N LEU A 134 11.35 -19.50 6.12
CA LEU A 134 11.41 -20.91 6.49
C LEU A 134 11.63 -21.15 7.98
N PRO A 135 12.60 -20.47 8.66
CA PRO A 135 12.80 -20.65 10.10
C PRO A 135 11.57 -20.30 10.94
N LEU A 136 10.79 -19.28 10.53
CA LEU A 136 9.54 -18.94 11.19
C LEU A 136 8.53 -20.09 11.04
N ILE A 137 8.32 -20.58 9.81
CA ILE A 137 7.35 -21.65 9.56
C ILE A 137 7.74 -22.94 10.27
N GLU A 138 9.01 -23.32 10.28
CA GLU A 138 9.50 -24.46 11.05
C GLU A 138 9.16 -24.35 12.54
N SER A 139 9.28 -23.16 13.11
CA SER A 139 9.03 -22.94 14.54
C SER A 139 7.56 -23.00 14.95
N ILE A 140 6.62 -22.83 13.99
CA ILE A 140 5.18 -22.71 14.29
C ILE A 140 4.32 -23.80 13.64
N ILE A 141 4.88 -24.60 12.72
CA ILE A 141 4.08 -25.49 11.87
C ILE A 141 3.28 -26.51 12.68
N ASP A 142 3.81 -26.98 13.81
CA ASP A 142 3.16 -27.96 14.67
C ASP A 142 2.01 -27.37 15.51
N GLU A 143 1.88 -26.03 15.54
CA GLU A 143 0.74 -25.31 16.12
C GLU A 143 -0.37 -25.03 15.07
N THR A 144 -0.22 -25.59 13.87
CA THR A 144 -1.15 -25.41 12.75
C THR A 144 -1.55 -26.75 12.12
N ASP A 145 -2.64 -26.75 11.34
CA ASP A 145 -3.07 -27.93 10.58
C ASP A 145 -2.40 -28.08 9.21
N VAL A 146 -1.29 -27.39 8.97
CA VAL A 146 -0.59 -27.39 7.69
C VAL A 146 -0.02 -28.75 7.34
N LYS A 147 -0.33 -29.22 6.14
CA LYS A 147 0.09 -30.52 5.57
C LYS A 147 1.12 -30.38 4.46
N LYS A 148 1.21 -29.20 3.81
CA LYS A 148 2.16 -28.94 2.72
C LYS A 148 2.70 -27.52 2.76
N VAL A 149 4.02 -27.38 2.63
CA VAL A 149 4.75 -26.12 2.57
C VAL A 149 5.54 -26.08 1.27
N VAL A 150 5.17 -25.19 0.36
CA VAL A 150 5.88 -24.97 -0.92
C VAL A 150 6.83 -23.81 -0.75
N VAL A 151 8.12 -24.07 -0.75
CA VAL A 151 9.16 -23.07 -0.51
C VAL A 151 9.67 -22.49 -1.82
N SER A 152 9.44 -21.21 -2.05
CA SER A 152 9.87 -20.46 -3.24
C SER A 152 11.05 -19.53 -2.92
N SER A 153 11.94 -19.39 -3.89
CA SER A 153 13.17 -18.58 -3.79
C SER A 153 13.28 -17.61 -4.96
N PRO A 154 13.85 -16.41 -4.79
CA PRO A 154 14.23 -15.54 -5.91
C PRO A 154 15.07 -16.26 -6.97
N LYS A 155 15.88 -17.24 -6.55
CA LYS A 155 16.72 -18.05 -7.44
C LYS A 155 15.94 -18.93 -8.41
N ASP A 156 14.67 -19.19 -8.13
CA ASP A 156 13.80 -19.95 -9.04
C ASP A 156 13.56 -19.19 -10.36
N TYR A 157 13.72 -17.86 -10.35
CA TYR A 157 13.44 -16.93 -11.43
C TYR A 157 14.67 -16.26 -12.04
N LEU A 158 15.87 -16.56 -11.55
CA LEU A 158 17.11 -15.99 -12.08
C LEU A 158 17.58 -16.74 -13.32
N SER A 159 18.23 -16.01 -14.25
CA SER A 159 18.95 -16.66 -15.35
C SER A 159 20.05 -17.58 -14.82
N PRO A 160 20.44 -18.64 -15.55
CA PRO A 160 21.42 -19.62 -15.07
C PRO A 160 22.72 -19.00 -14.55
N ILE A 161 23.23 -17.98 -15.24
CA ILE A 161 24.47 -17.28 -14.86
C ILE A 161 24.29 -16.53 -13.54
N VAL A 162 23.20 -15.75 -13.42
CA VAL A 162 22.90 -14.97 -12.22
C VAL A 162 22.61 -15.89 -11.04
N LYS A 163 21.95 -17.02 -11.26
CA LYS A 163 21.68 -18.04 -10.24
C LYS A 163 22.98 -18.60 -9.63
N VAL A 164 23.97 -18.90 -10.49
CA VAL A 164 25.30 -19.37 -10.02
C VAL A 164 25.97 -18.29 -9.17
N LEU A 165 25.99 -17.03 -9.64
CA LEU A 165 26.58 -15.92 -8.90
C LEU A 165 25.89 -15.68 -7.55
N ALA A 166 24.57 -15.71 -7.51
CA ALA A 166 23.78 -15.59 -6.27
C ALA A 166 24.11 -16.73 -5.31
N THR A 167 24.22 -17.96 -5.79
CA THR A 167 24.59 -19.13 -4.96
C THR A 167 26.02 -19.02 -4.38
N LEU A 168 26.97 -18.49 -5.16
CA LEU A 168 28.33 -18.24 -4.68
C LEU A 168 28.37 -17.13 -3.63
N LYS A 169 27.58 -16.08 -3.81
CA LYS A 169 27.42 -15.00 -2.83
C LYS A 169 26.86 -15.54 -1.51
N ASP A 170 25.77 -16.31 -1.56
CA ASP A 170 25.17 -16.90 -0.37
C ASP A 170 26.18 -17.77 0.42
N LYS A 171 26.98 -18.58 -0.31
CA LYS A 171 28.05 -19.37 0.33
C LYS A 171 29.09 -18.48 1.03
N LYS A 172 29.46 -17.36 0.40
CA LYS A 172 30.41 -16.40 0.99
C LYS A 172 29.83 -15.72 2.23
N ASP A 173 28.54 -15.39 2.18
CA ASP A 173 27.82 -14.71 3.26
C ASP A 173 27.34 -15.69 4.35
N GLY A 174 27.68 -16.99 4.23
CA GLY A 174 27.27 -18.03 5.19
C GLY A 174 25.78 -18.38 5.15
N LYS A 175 25.04 -17.88 4.16
CA LYS A 175 23.60 -18.11 4.02
C LYS A 175 23.37 -19.49 3.39
N LYS A 176 22.88 -20.44 4.17
CA LYS A 176 22.51 -21.78 3.71
C LYS A 176 21.08 -22.09 4.10
N ILE A 177 20.16 -22.00 3.15
CA ILE A 177 18.77 -22.38 3.34
C ILE A 177 18.62 -23.85 2.94
N VAL A 178 18.43 -24.71 3.94
CA VAL A 178 18.20 -26.14 3.78
C VAL A 178 16.76 -26.43 4.18
N LEU A 179 16.05 -27.22 3.39
CA LEU A 179 14.75 -27.69 3.79
C LEU A 179 14.86 -28.60 5.03
N PRO A 180 13.89 -28.55 5.95
CA PRO A 180 13.78 -29.52 7.01
C PRO A 180 13.68 -30.96 6.48
N ASP A 181 14.12 -31.94 7.28
CA ASP A 181 13.86 -33.36 7.02
C ASP A 181 12.42 -33.72 7.44
N ASP A 182 11.48 -33.10 6.76
CA ASP A 182 10.03 -33.23 6.98
C ASP A 182 9.32 -33.27 5.62
N SER A 183 8.56 -34.31 5.38
CA SER A 183 7.83 -34.55 4.11
C SER A 183 6.78 -33.47 3.78
N ARG A 184 6.43 -32.62 4.74
CA ARG A 184 5.55 -31.47 4.52
C ARG A 184 6.21 -30.42 3.61
N PHE A 185 7.54 -30.27 3.65
CA PHE A 185 8.27 -29.23 2.93
C PHE A 185 8.74 -29.70 1.55
N VAL A 186 8.57 -28.85 0.55
CA VAL A 186 9.02 -29.11 -0.83
C VAL A 186 9.47 -27.80 -1.49
N ARG A 187 10.55 -27.84 -2.30
CA ARG A 187 10.94 -26.71 -3.14
C ARG A 187 9.93 -26.48 -4.26
N PHE A 188 9.67 -25.22 -4.59
CA PHE A 188 8.74 -24.85 -5.65
C PHE A 188 9.03 -25.59 -6.97
N ASN A 189 10.27 -25.59 -7.44
CA ASN A 189 10.64 -26.26 -8.68
C ASN A 189 10.42 -27.79 -8.63
N ASP A 190 10.64 -28.42 -7.47
CA ASP A 190 10.39 -29.86 -7.32
C ASP A 190 8.89 -30.16 -7.24
N PHE A 191 8.11 -29.24 -6.65
CA PHE A 191 6.66 -29.35 -6.54
C PHE A 191 5.96 -29.39 -7.91
N ILE A 192 6.46 -28.60 -8.88
CA ILE A 192 5.88 -28.51 -10.24
C ILE A 192 6.59 -29.41 -11.27
N LYS A 193 7.71 -30.06 -10.91
CA LYS A 193 8.60 -30.76 -11.85
C LYS A 193 7.94 -31.91 -12.59
N ASN A 194 7.15 -32.73 -11.90
CA ASN A 194 6.58 -33.98 -12.41
C ASN A 194 5.11 -33.85 -12.79
N VAL A 195 4.64 -32.63 -13.05
CA VAL A 195 3.26 -32.40 -13.47
C VAL A 195 3.06 -32.88 -14.92
N ASP A 196 2.03 -33.70 -15.14
CA ASP A 196 1.60 -34.06 -16.48
C ASP A 196 0.96 -32.85 -17.18
N THR A 197 1.64 -32.34 -18.19
CA THR A 197 1.18 -31.19 -18.96
C THR A 197 0.24 -31.56 -20.11
N ASN A 198 0.03 -32.86 -20.39
CA ASN A 198 -0.86 -33.32 -21.46
C ASN A 198 -2.32 -33.40 -20.99
N ASN A 199 -2.55 -33.44 -19.71
CA ASN A 199 -3.88 -33.58 -19.13
C ASN A 199 -4.08 -32.56 -17.98
N LEU A 200 -3.99 -31.27 -18.32
CA LEU A 200 -4.19 -30.19 -17.33
C LEU A 200 -5.66 -30.05 -16.99
N ILE A 201 -5.91 -29.73 -15.72
CA ILE A 201 -7.26 -29.43 -15.23
C ILE A 201 -7.89 -28.27 -15.99
N THR A 202 -9.19 -28.34 -16.20
CA THR A 202 -9.99 -27.22 -16.74
C THR A 202 -10.22 -26.17 -15.65
N PRO A 203 -10.29 -24.88 -16.01
CA PRO A 203 -10.66 -23.83 -15.08
C PRO A 203 -12.05 -24.09 -14.50
N VAL A 204 -12.24 -23.76 -13.21
CA VAL A 204 -13.55 -23.78 -12.59
C VAL A 204 -14.48 -22.72 -13.20
N SER A 205 -15.79 -22.95 -13.12
CA SER A 205 -16.79 -21.95 -13.52
C SER A 205 -16.70 -20.74 -12.59
N PHE A 206 -16.97 -19.56 -13.14
CA PHE A 206 -17.08 -18.34 -12.36
C PHE A 206 -18.30 -18.39 -11.44
N GLU A 207 -18.11 -17.95 -10.21
CA GLU A 207 -19.16 -17.71 -9.22
C GLU A 207 -18.91 -16.36 -8.55
N LYS A 208 -19.91 -15.46 -8.66
CA LYS A 208 -19.76 -14.06 -8.24
C LYS A 208 -19.35 -13.89 -6.78
N ASP A 209 -19.96 -14.68 -5.92
CA ASP A 209 -19.84 -14.55 -4.46
C ASP A 209 -18.83 -15.53 -3.85
N ARG A 210 -18.12 -16.32 -4.68
CA ARG A 210 -17.09 -17.24 -4.20
C ARG A 210 -15.92 -16.47 -3.61
N PRO A 211 -15.56 -16.69 -2.32
CA PRO A 211 -14.36 -16.13 -1.73
C PRO A 211 -13.11 -16.53 -2.53
N SER A 212 -12.26 -15.57 -2.84
CA SER A 212 -11.02 -15.83 -3.60
C SER A 212 -9.78 -15.28 -2.90
N LEU A 213 -9.97 -14.29 -2.01
CA LEU A 213 -8.89 -13.62 -1.32
C LEU A 213 -9.24 -13.33 0.13
N ILE A 214 -8.26 -13.53 1.00
CA ILE A 214 -8.24 -13.07 2.39
C ILE A 214 -6.97 -12.25 2.59
N VAL A 215 -7.11 -10.98 3.01
CA VAL A 215 -5.98 -10.11 3.38
C VAL A 215 -6.17 -9.57 4.79
N GLN A 216 -5.08 -9.12 5.44
CA GLN A 216 -5.17 -8.54 6.76
C GLN A 216 -5.36 -7.03 6.70
N SER A 217 -6.19 -6.48 7.61
CA SER A 217 -6.21 -5.06 7.89
C SER A 217 -4.97 -4.65 8.69
N SER A 218 -4.61 -3.37 8.62
CA SER A 218 -3.46 -2.82 9.38
C SER A 218 -3.64 -2.78 10.91
N GLY A 219 -4.82 -3.17 11.42
CA GLY A 219 -5.05 -3.37 12.85
C GLY A 219 -4.94 -2.15 13.75
N SER A 220 -5.12 -0.96 13.21
CA SER A 220 -4.99 0.32 13.94
C SER A 220 -5.92 0.48 15.17
N THR A 221 -6.87 -0.44 15.39
CA THR A 221 -7.83 -0.41 16.51
C THR A 221 -7.79 -1.67 17.40
N GLY A 222 -6.81 -2.56 17.21
CA GLY A 222 -6.76 -3.81 17.97
C GLY A 222 -6.12 -4.93 17.18
N LYS A 223 -6.67 -6.15 17.30
CA LYS A 223 -6.19 -7.30 16.52
C LYS A 223 -6.50 -7.08 15.03
N PRO A 224 -5.53 -7.25 14.12
CA PRO A 224 -5.77 -7.17 12.67
C PRO A 224 -6.89 -8.14 12.26
N LYS A 225 -7.79 -7.67 11.39
CA LYS A 225 -8.93 -8.43 10.87
C LYS A 225 -8.55 -9.04 9.53
N GLN A 226 -9.17 -10.16 9.19
CA GLN A 226 -9.04 -10.79 7.89
C GLN A 226 -10.22 -10.39 7.01
N ILE A 227 -9.93 -9.78 5.86
CA ILE A 227 -10.88 -9.18 4.93
C ILE A 227 -11.07 -10.14 3.76
N VAL A 228 -12.30 -10.51 3.45
CA VAL A 228 -12.64 -11.45 2.38
C VAL A 228 -13.10 -10.69 1.13
N HIS A 229 -12.52 -11.06 -0.02
CA HIS A 229 -12.92 -10.57 -1.35
C HIS A 229 -13.21 -11.72 -2.31
N THR A 230 -13.95 -11.39 -3.39
CA THR A 230 -14.24 -12.29 -4.51
C THR A 230 -13.43 -11.88 -5.75
N GLU A 231 -13.38 -12.75 -6.76
CA GLU A 231 -12.79 -12.42 -8.07
C GLU A 231 -13.58 -11.30 -8.78
N TYR A 232 -14.90 -11.24 -8.57
CA TYR A 232 -15.73 -10.15 -9.09
C TYR A 232 -15.27 -8.78 -8.59
N ASN A 233 -14.88 -8.69 -7.30
CA ASN A 233 -14.37 -7.43 -6.75
C ASN A 233 -13.08 -6.98 -7.47
N PHE A 234 -12.17 -7.91 -7.78
CA PHE A 234 -10.96 -7.63 -8.54
C PHE A 234 -11.24 -7.17 -9.96
N ASN A 235 -12.12 -7.89 -10.68
CA ASN A 235 -12.51 -7.56 -12.04
C ASN A 235 -13.20 -6.18 -12.09
N SER A 236 -14.07 -5.91 -11.13
CA SER A 236 -14.73 -4.61 -10.99
C SER A 236 -13.73 -3.47 -10.72
N ALA A 237 -12.73 -3.70 -9.85
CA ALA A 237 -11.73 -2.68 -9.57
C ALA A 237 -10.90 -2.31 -10.83
N VAL A 238 -10.44 -3.28 -11.61
CA VAL A 238 -9.70 -2.99 -12.86
C VAL A 238 -10.59 -2.35 -13.92
N GLN A 239 -11.90 -2.68 -13.99
CA GLN A 239 -12.83 -1.98 -14.86
C GLN A 239 -12.93 -0.49 -14.52
N LYS A 240 -12.99 -0.15 -13.22
CA LYS A 240 -13.01 1.26 -12.78
C LYS A 240 -11.70 1.99 -13.11
N MET A 241 -10.56 1.32 -12.97
CA MET A 241 -9.26 1.85 -13.39
C MET A 241 -9.22 2.16 -14.90
N ALA A 242 -9.93 1.39 -15.73
CA ALA A 242 -10.00 1.61 -17.16
C ALA A 242 -10.70 2.92 -17.57
N TYR A 243 -11.50 3.52 -16.69
CA TYR A 243 -12.14 4.83 -16.91
C TYR A 243 -11.29 6.02 -16.46
N THR A 244 -10.20 5.78 -15.72
CA THR A 244 -9.28 6.87 -15.33
C THR A 244 -8.49 7.37 -16.53
N ASP A 245 -7.92 8.58 -16.44
CA ASP A 245 -7.00 9.11 -17.45
C ASP A 245 -5.58 8.52 -17.35
N LEU A 246 -5.34 7.61 -16.38
CA LEU A 246 -4.07 6.93 -16.20
C LEU A 246 -3.74 6.01 -17.39
N PRO A 247 -2.46 5.88 -17.76
CA PRO A 247 -2.04 5.18 -18.98
C PRO A 247 -1.90 3.66 -18.82
N PHE A 248 -2.96 2.95 -18.38
CA PHE A 248 -2.98 1.49 -18.28
C PHE A 248 -3.09 0.83 -19.66
N TYR A 249 -2.12 1.07 -20.53
CA TYR A 249 -2.14 0.53 -21.89
C TYR A 249 -1.34 -0.77 -21.99
N LYS A 250 -1.85 -1.66 -22.82
CA LYS A 250 -1.18 -2.91 -23.20
C LYS A 250 0.30 -2.67 -23.56
N GLY A 251 1.19 -3.53 -23.04
CA GLY A 251 2.63 -3.45 -23.28
C GLY A 251 3.38 -2.41 -22.45
N ASN A 252 2.69 -1.51 -21.74
CA ASN A 252 3.35 -0.64 -20.76
C ASN A 252 3.90 -1.47 -19.60
N THR A 253 4.87 -0.89 -18.89
CA THR A 253 5.47 -1.50 -17.71
C THR A 253 4.98 -0.78 -16.45
N MET A 254 4.47 -1.52 -15.50
CA MET A 254 4.08 -1.05 -14.17
C MET A 254 5.15 -1.41 -13.15
N HIS A 255 5.60 -0.43 -12.38
CA HIS A 255 6.51 -0.65 -11.26
C HIS A 255 5.77 -1.23 -10.04
N ILE A 256 6.25 -2.36 -9.54
CA ILE A 256 5.68 -3.07 -8.40
C ILE A 256 6.65 -2.96 -7.23
N SER A 257 6.42 -2.01 -6.35
CA SER A 257 7.21 -1.79 -5.13
C SER A 257 6.39 -2.00 -3.85
N ILE A 258 5.07 -2.02 -3.97
CA ILE A 258 4.18 -2.29 -2.83
C ILE A 258 4.09 -3.80 -2.60
N PRO A 259 4.23 -4.29 -1.36
CA PRO A 259 4.14 -5.72 -1.05
C PRO A 259 2.80 -6.37 -1.45
N PRO A 260 2.81 -7.67 -1.83
CA PRO A 260 1.60 -8.36 -2.30
C PRO A 260 0.59 -8.70 -1.19
N PHE A 261 0.96 -8.62 0.07
CA PHE A 261 0.04 -8.77 1.21
C PHE A 261 -0.73 -7.47 1.54
N ILE A 262 -0.50 -6.40 0.78
CA ILE A 262 -1.27 -5.14 0.79
C ILE A 262 -2.10 -5.10 -0.49
N ILE A 263 -3.41 -4.84 -0.36
CA ILE A 263 -4.32 -4.89 -1.51
C ILE A 263 -3.95 -3.90 -2.62
N TYR A 264 -3.35 -2.75 -2.27
CA TYR A 264 -2.82 -1.79 -3.24
C TYR A 264 -1.74 -2.41 -4.13
N GLY A 265 -0.83 -3.21 -3.55
CA GLY A 265 0.18 -3.96 -4.30
C GLY A 265 -0.42 -5.13 -5.08
N LEU A 266 -1.27 -5.94 -4.44
CA LEU A 266 -1.82 -7.14 -5.06
C LEU A 266 -2.87 -6.82 -6.15
N GLY A 267 -3.88 -6.03 -5.81
CA GLY A 267 -5.03 -5.75 -6.67
C GLY A 267 -4.75 -4.66 -7.70
N ASN A 268 -4.38 -3.46 -7.22
CA ASN A 268 -4.23 -2.30 -8.11
C ASN A 268 -2.90 -2.28 -8.89
N SER A 269 -1.92 -3.08 -8.48
CA SER A 269 -0.63 -3.16 -9.17
C SER A 269 -0.44 -4.50 -9.87
N ILE A 270 -0.30 -5.61 -9.14
CA ILE A 270 0.05 -6.92 -9.73
C ILE A 270 -1.09 -7.48 -10.58
N TYR A 271 -2.31 -7.56 -10.03
CA TYR A 271 -3.46 -8.07 -10.79
C TYR A 271 -3.82 -7.14 -11.95
N ALA A 272 -3.89 -5.82 -11.69
CA ALA A 272 -4.18 -4.84 -12.74
C ALA A 272 -3.17 -4.93 -13.90
N SER A 273 -1.87 -5.11 -13.63
CA SER A 273 -0.88 -5.26 -14.71
C SER A 273 -1.21 -6.45 -15.62
N MET A 274 -1.66 -7.58 -15.06
CA MET A 274 -2.06 -8.75 -15.85
C MET A 274 -3.35 -8.50 -16.63
N ALA A 275 -4.38 -7.92 -16.01
CA ALA A 275 -5.66 -7.64 -16.67
C ALA A 275 -5.50 -6.68 -17.86
N PHE A 276 -4.66 -5.65 -17.74
CA PHE A 276 -4.35 -4.72 -18.83
C PHE A 276 -3.27 -5.23 -19.81
N THR A 277 -2.82 -6.45 -19.68
CA THR A 277 -1.75 -7.04 -20.52
C THR A 277 -0.46 -6.18 -20.51
N MET A 278 -0.09 -5.70 -19.32
CA MET A 278 1.11 -4.92 -19.03
C MET A 278 2.20 -5.80 -18.44
N LYS A 279 3.44 -5.30 -18.42
CA LYS A 279 4.54 -5.92 -17.68
C LYS A 279 4.53 -5.45 -16.23
N ALA A 280 4.56 -6.37 -15.28
CA ALA A 280 4.87 -6.07 -13.88
C ALA A 280 6.39 -6.10 -13.67
N GLU A 281 7.03 -4.95 -13.47
CA GLU A 281 8.44 -4.88 -13.09
C GLU A 281 8.53 -4.93 -11.55
N MET A 282 8.86 -6.11 -11.01
CA MET A 282 8.83 -6.39 -9.59
C MET A 282 10.13 -6.00 -8.91
N ASN A 283 10.05 -5.08 -7.93
CA ASN A 283 11.15 -4.72 -7.05
C ASN A 283 10.73 -4.86 -5.58
N PRO A 284 10.99 -6.02 -4.95
CA PRO A 284 10.63 -6.26 -3.54
C PRO A 284 11.57 -5.60 -2.54
N PHE A 285 12.72 -5.08 -2.98
CA PHE A 285 13.79 -4.55 -2.12
C PHE A 285 14.02 -3.07 -2.40
N VAL A 286 13.03 -2.25 -2.07
CA VAL A 286 13.14 -0.80 -2.21
C VAL A 286 13.77 -0.23 -0.95
N ASP A 287 14.87 0.48 -1.09
CA ASP A 287 15.54 1.21 -0.03
C ASP A 287 15.90 2.65 -0.47
N GLU A 288 16.22 3.48 0.51
CA GLU A 288 16.57 4.89 0.32
C GLU A 288 17.70 5.12 -0.71
N ASN A 289 18.64 4.18 -0.86
CA ASN A 289 19.81 4.34 -1.71
C ASN A 289 19.63 3.79 -3.13
N THR A 290 18.62 2.96 -3.34
CA THR A 290 18.45 2.20 -4.59
C THR A 290 17.17 2.50 -5.34
N VAL A 291 16.20 3.17 -4.71
CA VAL A 291 14.86 3.42 -5.28
C VAL A 291 14.90 4.04 -6.68
N TYR A 292 15.81 4.95 -6.96
CA TYR A 292 15.92 5.58 -8.28
C TYR A 292 16.61 4.69 -9.35
N ASN A 293 17.19 3.57 -8.97
CA ASN A 293 17.78 2.63 -9.94
C ASN A 293 16.74 1.96 -10.84
N ASP A 294 15.48 1.99 -10.43
CA ASP A 294 14.37 1.46 -11.23
C ASP A 294 13.79 2.49 -12.19
N LEU A 295 14.13 3.76 -12.03
CA LEU A 295 13.77 4.79 -13.00
C LEU A 295 14.29 4.41 -14.39
N GLY A 296 13.43 4.57 -15.38
CA GLY A 296 13.69 4.13 -16.75
C GLY A 296 13.30 2.68 -17.07
N LYS A 297 12.86 1.90 -16.08
CA LYS A 297 12.39 0.54 -16.29
C LYS A 297 10.87 0.45 -16.44
N PHE A 298 10.11 1.48 -16.08
CA PHE A 298 8.66 1.48 -16.07
C PHE A 298 8.03 2.71 -16.74
N ASP A 299 6.78 2.57 -17.12
CA ASP A 299 5.91 3.64 -17.64
C ASP A 299 5.01 4.24 -16.55
N ILE A 300 4.60 3.43 -15.56
CA ILE A 300 3.71 3.81 -14.46
C ILE A 300 4.31 3.30 -13.15
N SER A 301 4.32 4.15 -12.13
CA SER A 301 4.65 3.74 -10.76
C SER A 301 3.45 3.98 -9.85
N LEU A 302 2.98 2.92 -9.19
CA LEU A 302 2.06 2.99 -8.07
C LEU A 302 2.86 2.70 -6.81
N ALA A 303 3.10 3.74 -5.98
CA ALA A 303 3.98 3.63 -4.84
C ALA A 303 3.45 4.42 -3.62
N ALA A 304 4.02 4.16 -2.44
CA ALA A 304 3.76 4.98 -1.26
C ALA A 304 4.50 6.32 -1.35
N PRO A 305 4.04 7.38 -0.66
CA PRO A 305 4.73 8.66 -0.59
C PRO A 305 6.21 8.56 -0.25
N LEU A 306 6.57 7.63 0.64
CA LEU A 306 7.95 7.39 1.08
C LEU A 306 8.90 7.08 -0.08
N HIS A 307 8.45 6.35 -1.10
CA HIS A 307 9.25 6.05 -2.29
C HIS A 307 9.62 7.34 -3.06
N TYR A 308 8.65 8.24 -3.21
CA TYR A 308 8.86 9.51 -3.90
C TYR A 308 9.72 10.46 -3.07
N ARG A 309 9.60 10.45 -1.74
CA ARG A 309 10.47 11.16 -0.81
C ARG A 309 11.93 10.72 -0.94
N TYR A 310 12.17 9.42 -1.01
CA TYR A 310 13.53 8.89 -1.24
C TYR A 310 14.09 9.32 -2.61
N MET A 311 13.29 9.21 -3.67
CA MET A 311 13.70 9.66 -5.01
C MET A 311 14.00 11.16 -5.02
N TYR A 312 13.16 11.96 -4.40
CA TYR A 312 13.33 13.41 -4.28
C TYR A 312 14.61 13.76 -3.53
N LYS A 313 14.81 13.21 -2.35
CA LYS A 313 16.01 13.42 -1.52
C LYS A 313 17.28 13.09 -2.28
N GLN A 314 17.33 11.93 -2.92
CA GLN A 314 18.50 11.52 -3.71
C GLN A 314 18.78 12.44 -4.89
N LEU A 315 17.76 12.93 -5.58
CA LEU A 315 17.94 13.87 -6.69
C LEU A 315 18.49 15.22 -6.20
N ILE A 316 18.00 15.72 -5.08
CA ILE A 316 18.53 16.94 -4.44
C ILE A 316 19.98 16.76 -4.01
N GLU A 317 20.32 15.65 -3.33
CA GLU A 317 21.68 15.35 -2.88
C GLU A 317 22.64 15.18 -4.06
N LEU A 318 22.20 14.55 -5.14
CA LEU A 318 22.98 14.40 -6.36
C LEU A 318 23.29 15.75 -7.01
N ASN A 319 22.31 16.63 -7.13
CA ASN A 319 22.49 17.98 -7.66
C ASN A 319 23.42 18.82 -6.76
N LYS A 320 23.25 18.78 -5.44
CA LYS A 320 24.12 19.45 -4.47
C LYS A 320 25.57 18.98 -4.62
N SER A 321 25.78 17.66 -4.68
CA SER A 321 27.12 17.07 -4.87
C SER A 321 27.78 17.49 -6.19
N ILE A 322 27.01 17.60 -7.28
CA ILE A 322 27.49 18.10 -8.58
C ILE A 322 27.95 19.56 -8.44
N THR A 323 27.12 20.42 -7.84
CA THR A 323 27.43 21.83 -7.64
C THR A 323 28.69 22.07 -6.78
N GLU A 324 28.92 21.21 -5.78
CA GLU A 324 30.13 21.25 -4.95
C GLU A 324 31.38 20.82 -5.75
N LEU A 325 31.27 19.73 -6.52
CA LEU A 325 32.35 19.23 -7.37
C LEU A 325 32.75 20.18 -8.49
N GLU A 326 31.81 20.97 -9.00
CA GLU A 326 32.07 22.02 -10.02
C GLU A 326 33.01 23.13 -9.50
N LYS A 327 33.07 23.36 -8.20
CA LYS A 327 33.94 24.34 -7.55
C LYS A 327 35.37 23.82 -7.32
N ASP A 328 35.58 22.52 -7.38
CA ASP A 328 36.89 21.87 -7.16
C ASP A 328 37.56 21.58 -8.50
N ASN A 329 38.73 22.19 -8.73
CA ASN A 329 39.51 22.01 -9.96
C ASN A 329 40.42 20.78 -9.98
N SER A 330 40.44 19.97 -8.91
CA SER A 330 41.28 18.76 -8.82
C SER A 330 40.93 17.73 -9.89
N LEU A 331 41.89 16.89 -10.25
CA LEU A 331 41.68 15.82 -11.23
C LEU A 331 40.68 14.77 -10.71
N GLU A 332 40.67 14.54 -9.41
CA GLU A 332 39.75 13.60 -8.74
C GLU A 332 38.33 14.13 -8.76
N ALA A 333 38.13 15.41 -8.41
CA ALA A 333 36.82 16.05 -8.49
C ALA A 333 36.25 16.05 -9.92
N LYS A 334 37.07 16.31 -10.94
CA LYS A 334 36.63 16.22 -12.35
C LYS A 334 36.21 14.83 -12.79
N LYS A 335 36.88 13.78 -12.32
CA LYS A 335 36.47 12.38 -12.58
C LYS A 335 35.14 12.06 -11.92
N GLU A 336 34.99 12.43 -10.65
CA GLU A 336 33.78 12.21 -9.87
C GLU A 336 32.59 13.02 -10.43
N LEU A 337 32.80 14.29 -10.80
CA LEU A 337 31.81 15.13 -11.46
C LEU A 337 31.27 14.46 -12.74
N LYS A 338 32.16 13.94 -13.59
CA LYS A 338 31.74 13.21 -14.81
C LYS A 338 30.89 11.98 -14.47
N ARG A 339 31.20 11.26 -13.40
CA ARG A 339 30.43 10.12 -12.94
C ARG A 339 29.05 10.56 -12.47
N LYS A 340 28.97 11.58 -11.61
CA LYS A 340 27.73 12.12 -11.05
C LYS A 340 26.82 12.74 -12.13
N MET A 341 27.39 13.45 -13.10
CA MET A 341 26.62 13.97 -14.25
C MET A 341 26.04 12.84 -15.12
N LYS A 342 26.76 11.74 -15.32
CA LYS A 342 26.25 10.56 -16.02
C LYS A 342 25.10 9.91 -15.25
N GLU A 343 25.21 9.86 -13.94
CA GLU A 343 24.18 9.35 -13.02
C GLU A 343 22.92 10.24 -13.11
N LEU A 344 23.07 11.56 -12.97
CA LEU A 344 21.98 12.53 -13.11
C LEU A 344 21.25 12.37 -14.45
N LYS A 345 22.01 12.30 -15.56
CA LYS A 345 21.41 12.08 -16.88
C LYS A 345 20.58 10.79 -16.94
N ARG A 346 21.07 9.70 -16.33
CA ARG A 346 20.33 8.43 -16.26
C ARG A 346 19.02 8.59 -15.48
N VAL A 347 19.06 9.24 -14.31
CA VAL A 347 17.90 9.48 -13.45
C VAL A 347 16.86 10.33 -14.19
N LEU A 348 17.27 11.47 -14.77
CA LEU A 348 16.36 12.35 -15.51
C LEU A 348 15.74 11.64 -16.71
N THR A 349 16.52 10.86 -17.47
CA THR A 349 15.99 10.05 -18.59
C THR A 349 14.96 9.03 -18.09
N GLY A 350 15.19 8.47 -16.92
CA GLY A 350 14.25 7.54 -16.28
C GLY A 350 12.95 8.22 -15.85
N ILE A 351 13.04 9.40 -15.26
CA ILE A 351 11.88 10.23 -14.91
C ILE A 351 11.10 10.62 -16.16
N ASP A 352 11.79 11.00 -17.24
CA ASP A 352 11.14 11.37 -18.50
C ASP A 352 10.38 10.21 -19.15
N ARG A 353 10.88 8.98 -19.03
CA ARG A 353 10.20 7.78 -19.50
C ARG A 353 8.92 7.50 -18.75
N ALA A 354 8.90 7.71 -17.44
CA ALA A 354 7.70 7.51 -16.62
C ALA A 354 6.58 8.46 -17.11
N LYS A 355 5.42 7.91 -17.42
CA LYS A 355 4.24 8.66 -17.88
C LYS A 355 3.52 9.31 -16.71
N VAL A 356 3.48 8.63 -15.56
CA VAL A 356 2.82 9.09 -14.33
C VAL A 356 3.40 8.41 -13.10
N PHE A 357 3.38 9.16 -12.00
CA PHE A 357 3.58 8.66 -10.64
C PHE A 357 2.25 8.72 -9.90
N VAL A 358 1.86 7.63 -9.23
CA VAL A 358 0.63 7.53 -8.43
C VAL A 358 1.02 7.28 -6.99
N SER A 359 0.74 8.23 -6.11
CA SER A 359 1.01 8.15 -4.68
C SER A 359 -0.25 7.67 -3.95
N GLY A 360 -0.13 6.60 -3.17
CA GLY A 360 -1.25 6.05 -2.42
C GLY A 360 -0.81 5.31 -1.16
N GLY A 361 -1.78 4.99 -0.31
CA GLY A 361 -1.58 4.21 0.92
C GLY A 361 -1.21 5.04 2.15
N ASP A 362 -0.71 6.27 1.98
CA ASP A 362 -0.42 7.21 3.06
C ASP A 362 -0.63 8.66 2.59
N LYS A 363 -0.63 9.62 3.53
CA LYS A 363 -0.80 11.05 3.26
C LYS A 363 0.48 11.65 2.67
N ILE A 364 0.32 12.54 1.69
CA ILE A 364 1.35 13.45 1.21
C ILE A 364 0.84 14.89 1.34
N GLY A 365 1.67 15.79 1.87
CA GLY A 365 1.34 17.20 2.04
C GLY A 365 1.17 17.91 0.68
N ALA A 366 0.34 18.95 0.64
CA ALA A 366 0.10 19.69 -0.60
C ALA A 366 1.37 20.37 -1.12
N ASP A 367 2.11 21.04 -0.25
CA ASP A 367 3.34 21.75 -0.60
C ASP A 367 4.45 20.77 -0.98
N GLU A 368 4.59 19.69 -0.23
CA GLU A 368 5.51 18.59 -0.51
C GLU A 368 5.26 17.98 -1.90
N LEU A 369 3.99 17.73 -2.22
CA LEU A 369 3.58 17.22 -3.52
C LEU A 369 3.94 18.19 -4.66
N ILE A 370 3.69 19.49 -4.47
CA ILE A 370 4.01 20.53 -5.44
C ILE A 370 5.53 20.60 -5.68
N GLU A 371 6.31 20.60 -4.61
CA GLU A 371 7.77 20.66 -4.69
C GLU A 371 8.36 19.45 -5.43
N MET A 372 7.87 18.23 -5.12
CA MET A 372 8.27 17.02 -5.83
C MET A 372 7.87 17.07 -7.31
N GLN A 373 6.66 17.50 -7.64
CA GLN A 373 6.21 17.64 -9.03
C GLN A 373 7.07 18.62 -9.82
N GLN A 374 7.44 19.75 -9.22
CA GLN A 374 8.34 20.72 -9.83
C GLN A 374 9.74 20.13 -10.06
N THR A 375 10.29 19.43 -9.05
CA THR A 375 11.62 18.82 -9.12
C THR A 375 11.70 17.70 -10.15
N PHE A 376 10.67 16.87 -10.22
CA PHE A 376 10.61 15.78 -11.21
C PHE A 376 10.11 16.24 -12.58
N ASN A 377 9.55 17.44 -12.68
CA ASN A 377 8.82 17.91 -13.86
C ASN A 377 7.79 16.86 -14.34
N LYS A 378 7.05 16.27 -13.39
CA LYS A 378 6.05 15.22 -13.60
C LYS A 378 4.87 15.38 -12.67
N VAL A 379 3.70 14.97 -13.16
CA VAL A 379 2.51 14.88 -12.31
C VAL A 379 2.65 13.68 -11.39
N ILE A 380 2.39 13.91 -10.11
CA ILE A 380 2.17 12.88 -9.10
C ILE A 380 0.71 12.95 -8.71
N VAL A 381 -0.08 11.96 -9.07
CA VAL A 381 -1.50 11.90 -8.71
C VAL A 381 -1.69 11.19 -7.38
N ASN A 382 -2.63 11.64 -6.58
CA ASN A 382 -3.03 10.92 -5.37
C ASN A 382 -4.04 9.84 -5.70
N GLY A 383 -3.86 8.66 -5.10
CA GLY A 383 -4.82 7.58 -5.06
C GLY A 383 -5.19 7.26 -3.61
N TYR A 384 -6.48 7.21 -3.33
CA TYR A 384 -7.01 6.86 -2.01
C TYR A 384 -7.87 5.60 -2.10
N GLY A 385 -7.79 4.79 -1.06
CA GLY A 385 -8.60 3.61 -0.86
C GLY A 385 -8.21 2.85 0.40
N ASN A 386 -8.93 1.78 0.65
CA ASN A 386 -8.70 0.90 1.79
C ASN A 386 -8.83 -0.58 1.38
N ASN A 387 -8.45 -1.46 2.27
CA ASN A 387 -8.52 -2.90 1.98
C ASN A 387 -9.96 -3.38 1.80
N GLU A 388 -10.92 -2.76 2.47
CA GLU A 388 -12.35 -3.10 2.43
C GLU A 388 -13.03 -2.73 1.10
N CYS A 389 -12.42 -1.82 0.34
CA CYS A 389 -12.89 -1.42 -0.99
C CYS A 389 -11.98 -1.93 -2.12
N LEU A 390 -11.20 -2.96 -1.88
CA LEU A 390 -10.21 -3.52 -2.82
C LEU A 390 -9.20 -2.47 -3.33
N GLY A 391 -8.71 -1.60 -2.45
CA GLY A 391 -7.69 -0.60 -2.77
C GLY A 391 -8.29 0.70 -3.29
N ALA A 392 -7.82 1.19 -4.44
CA ALA A 392 -8.15 2.51 -4.93
C ALA A 392 -9.64 2.67 -5.31
N THR A 393 -10.25 3.70 -4.75
CA THR A 393 -11.64 4.11 -5.05
C THR A 393 -11.73 5.57 -5.50
N ILE A 394 -10.77 6.38 -5.09
CA ILE A 394 -10.68 7.80 -5.40
C ILE A 394 -9.30 8.07 -5.97
N VAL A 395 -9.22 8.83 -7.06
CA VAL A 395 -7.96 9.15 -7.73
C VAL A 395 -7.97 10.58 -8.26
N SER A 396 -6.83 11.27 -8.18
CA SER A 396 -6.68 12.57 -8.82
C SER A 396 -6.58 12.41 -10.33
N PRO A 397 -7.37 13.13 -11.13
CA PRO A 397 -7.17 13.18 -12.59
C PRO A 397 -5.82 13.79 -12.92
N MET A 398 -5.07 13.24 -13.90
CA MET A 398 -3.75 13.78 -14.29
C MET A 398 -3.85 15.20 -14.81
N TYR A 399 -4.85 15.48 -15.66
CA TYR A 399 -5.04 16.79 -16.29
C TYR A 399 -5.66 17.85 -15.37
N ALA A 400 -6.23 17.42 -14.24
CA ALA A 400 -6.89 18.30 -13.27
C ALA A 400 -6.46 17.93 -11.83
N ASN A 401 -5.16 17.66 -11.65
CA ASN A 401 -4.62 17.31 -10.34
C ASN A 401 -4.74 18.50 -9.37
N LYS A 402 -5.27 18.23 -8.17
CA LYS A 402 -5.46 19.22 -7.11
C LYS A 402 -4.67 18.80 -5.87
N PRO A 403 -3.46 19.36 -5.66
CA PRO A 403 -2.69 19.11 -4.44
C PRO A 403 -3.51 19.41 -3.17
N GLY A 404 -3.35 18.57 -2.14
CA GLY A 404 -4.14 18.66 -0.92
C GLY A 404 -5.48 17.91 -0.96
N SER A 405 -5.91 17.44 -2.14
CA SER A 405 -7.06 16.51 -2.25
C SER A 405 -6.59 15.06 -2.42
N ILE A 406 -7.46 14.12 -2.10
CA ILE A 406 -7.28 12.70 -2.46
C ILE A 406 -7.87 12.36 -3.84
N GLY A 407 -8.39 13.36 -4.55
CA GLY A 407 -8.96 13.22 -5.90
C GLY A 407 -10.48 13.22 -5.94
N VAL A 408 -11.01 12.55 -6.94
CA VAL A 408 -12.44 12.35 -7.18
C VAL A 408 -12.77 10.85 -7.24
N PRO A 409 -14.00 10.43 -6.92
CA PRO A 409 -14.41 9.03 -7.03
C PRO A 409 -14.19 8.51 -8.45
N MET A 410 -13.67 7.29 -8.59
CA MET A 410 -13.61 6.62 -9.90
C MET A 410 -15.01 6.28 -10.42
N GLU A 411 -15.11 5.98 -11.72
CA GLU A 411 -16.38 5.58 -12.35
C GLU A 411 -17.05 4.42 -11.59
N GLY A 412 -18.36 4.55 -11.34
CA GLY A 412 -19.13 3.57 -10.58
C GLY A 412 -18.84 3.52 -9.07
N ILE A 413 -18.06 4.47 -8.54
CA ILE A 413 -17.87 4.67 -7.10
C ILE A 413 -18.79 5.82 -6.66
N GLU A 414 -19.58 5.59 -5.63
CA GLU A 414 -20.34 6.65 -4.99
C GLU A 414 -19.78 6.95 -3.61
N VAL A 415 -19.81 8.23 -3.26
CA VAL A 415 -19.35 8.71 -1.96
C VAL A 415 -20.39 9.62 -1.32
N LYS A 416 -20.44 9.62 0.00
CA LYS A 416 -21.17 10.61 0.80
C LYS A 416 -20.37 10.95 2.04
N VAL A 417 -20.55 12.18 2.52
CA VAL A 417 -19.98 12.65 3.80
C VAL A 417 -21.09 12.63 4.83
N VAL A 418 -20.85 12.00 5.96
CA VAL A 418 -21.85 11.70 6.98
C VAL A 418 -21.38 12.22 8.33
N ASN A 419 -22.28 12.83 9.10
CA ASN A 419 -21.98 13.19 10.46
C ASN A 419 -21.77 11.92 11.30
N PRO A 420 -20.58 11.72 11.91
CA PRO A 420 -20.28 10.46 12.60
C PRO A 420 -21.08 10.25 13.91
N GLU A 421 -21.86 11.25 14.37
CA GLU A 421 -22.68 11.18 15.59
C GLU A 421 -24.16 11.00 15.29
N THR A 422 -24.69 11.78 14.31
CA THR A 422 -26.11 11.75 13.97
C THR A 422 -26.41 10.81 12.82
N GLU A 423 -25.38 10.34 12.11
CA GLU A 423 -25.47 9.54 10.88
C GLU A 423 -26.21 10.23 9.72
N GLU A 424 -26.42 11.56 9.83
CA GLU A 424 -27.03 12.37 8.78
C GLU A 424 -26.02 12.67 7.65
N ILE A 425 -26.50 12.69 6.43
CA ILE A 425 -25.69 13.09 5.27
C ILE A 425 -25.47 14.61 5.34
N LEU A 426 -24.20 15.01 5.30
CA LEU A 426 -23.81 16.41 5.36
C LEU A 426 -23.80 17.07 3.98
N PRO A 427 -24.14 18.37 3.92
CA PRO A 427 -24.02 19.15 2.69
C PRO A 427 -22.55 19.33 2.29
N GLN A 428 -22.37 19.72 1.03
CA GLN A 428 -21.06 20.04 0.47
C GLN A 428 -20.32 21.11 1.27
N GLY A 429 -19.05 20.89 1.54
CA GLY A 429 -18.18 21.78 2.32
C GLY A 429 -18.15 21.48 3.82
N GLU A 430 -19.06 20.67 4.34
CA GLU A 430 -19.06 20.27 5.73
C GLU A 430 -18.21 19.03 5.98
N ILE A 431 -17.53 19.01 7.15
CA ILE A 431 -16.62 17.94 7.52
C ILE A 431 -17.39 16.80 8.19
N GLY A 432 -17.23 15.59 7.68
CA GLY A 432 -17.78 14.37 8.23
C GLY A 432 -17.01 13.14 7.79
N GLU A 433 -17.51 11.97 8.16
CA GLU A 433 -16.91 10.68 7.80
C GLU A 433 -17.25 10.32 6.34
N LEU A 434 -16.25 9.90 5.59
CA LEU A 434 -16.39 9.43 4.22
C LEU A 434 -17.01 8.03 4.20
N TYR A 435 -18.16 7.88 3.55
CA TYR A 435 -18.77 6.59 3.22
C TYR A 435 -18.63 6.32 1.73
N ILE A 436 -18.31 5.06 1.40
CA ILE A 436 -18.04 4.62 0.03
C ILE A 436 -18.99 3.49 -0.34
N SER A 437 -19.59 3.58 -1.50
CA SER A 437 -20.41 2.52 -2.09
C SER A 437 -19.86 2.14 -3.47
N SER A 438 -19.77 0.84 -3.69
CA SER A 438 -19.29 0.26 -4.95
C SER A 438 -19.62 -1.22 -5.00
N ASP A 439 -19.51 -1.82 -6.18
CA ASP A 439 -19.61 -3.28 -6.38
C ASP A 439 -18.29 -4.03 -6.10
N ASN A 440 -17.20 -3.34 -5.78
CA ASN A 440 -15.94 -3.94 -5.32
C ASN A 440 -15.72 -3.88 -3.80
N LEU A 441 -16.79 -3.67 -3.02
CA LEU A 441 -16.71 -3.75 -1.56
C LEU A 441 -16.41 -5.17 -1.11
N PHE A 442 -15.70 -5.31 0.02
CA PHE A 442 -15.40 -6.60 0.63
C PHE A 442 -16.66 -7.39 1.00
N VAL A 443 -16.52 -8.71 1.08
CA VAL A 443 -17.64 -9.58 1.49
C VAL A 443 -17.89 -9.39 2.98
N GLU A 444 -16.89 -9.68 3.80
CA GLU A 444 -16.97 -9.65 5.26
C GLU A 444 -15.56 -9.60 5.90
N TYR A 445 -15.51 -9.35 7.17
CA TYR A 445 -14.40 -9.76 8.02
C TYR A 445 -14.57 -11.23 8.40
N LEU A 446 -13.62 -12.08 8.02
CA LEU A 446 -13.64 -13.52 8.22
C LEU A 446 -13.96 -13.87 9.68
N ASN A 447 -15.02 -14.67 9.89
CA ASN A 447 -15.48 -15.11 11.21
C ASN A 447 -15.76 -13.96 12.20
N ASN A 448 -16.10 -12.75 11.69
CA ASN A 448 -16.35 -11.59 12.54
C ASN A 448 -17.53 -10.73 12.03
N PRO A 449 -18.77 -11.24 12.13
CA PRO A 449 -19.95 -10.52 11.64
C PRO A 449 -20.21 -9.22 12.40
N ASP A 450 -19.90 -9.15 13.69
CA ASP A 450 -20.11 -7.92 14.48
C ASP A 450 -19.28 -6.76 13.96
N GLU A 451 -18.00 -7.00 13.67
CA GLU A 451 -17.13 -5.96 13.10
C GLU A 451 -17.49 -5.65 11.64
N THR A 452 -17.97 -6.64 10.89
CA THR A 452 -18.48 -6.43 9.54
C THR A 452 -19.67 -5.45 9.56
N ASN A 453 -20.66 -5.69 10.42
CA ASN A 453 -21.86 -4.89 10.53
C ASN A 453 -21.60 -3.47 11.08
N LYS A 454 -20.51 -3.25 11.82
CA LYS A 454 -20.13 -1.91 12.30
C LYS A 454 -19.74 -0.97 11.17
N ILE A 455 -19.11 -1.47 10.12
CA ILE A 455 -18.59 -0.62 9.04
C ILE A 455 -19.35 -0.79 7.72
N LYS A 456 -20.02 -1.93 7.51
CA LYS A 456 -20.81 -2.22 6.33
C LYS A 456 -22.28 -1.93 6.64
N VAL A 457 -22.79 -0.83 6.13
CA VAL A 457 -24.16 -0.36 6.39
C VAL A 457 -24.98 -0.40 5.12
N ILE A 458 -26.29 -0.62 5.26
CA ILE A 458 -27.25 -0.65 4.17
C ILE A 458 -28.20 0.53 4.38
N ASP A 459 -28.40 1.34 3.34
CA ASP A 459 -29.34 2.47 3.38
C ASP A 459 -30.79 2.04 3.04
N GLU A 460 -31.71 2.99 3.08
CA GLU A 460 -33.13 2.79 2.80
C GLU A 460 -33.41 2.30 1.36
N LEU A 461 -32.46 2.45 0.45
CA LEU A 461 -32.52 1.98 -0.94
C LEU A 461 -31.85 0.61 -1.13
N GLU A 462 -31.60 -0.11 -0.05
CA GLU A 462 -30.86 -1.40 -0.02
C GLU A 462 -29.42 -1.31 -0.56
N LYS A 463 -28.85 -0.10 -0.63
CA LYS A 463 -27.49 0.12 -1.10
C LYS A 463 -26.49 -0.07 0.01
N GLN A 464 -25.41 -0.82 -0.29
CA GLN A 464 -24.34 -1.05 0.65
C GLN A 464 -23.31 0.08 0.65
N TRP A 465 -22.90 0.48 1.85
CA TRP A 465 -21.87 1.48 2.10
C TRP A 465 -20.83 0.95 3.07
N VAL A 466 -19.59 1.36 2.90
CA VAL A 466 -18.50 1.13 3.86
C VAL A 466 -18.13 2.45 4.52
N LYS A 467 -18.15 2.46 5.86
CA LYS A 467 -17.62 3.55 6.70
C LYS A 467 -16.10 3.50 6.61
N SER A 468 -15.46 4.53 6.06
CA SER A 468 -14.00 4.52 5.87
C SER A 468 -13.21 4.79 7.17
N GLY A 469 -13.83 5.45 8.14
CA GLY A 469 -13.16 5.95 9.33
C GLY A 469 -12.34 7.23 9.08
N ASP A 470 -12.34 7.75 7.86
CA ASP A 470 -11.59 8.95 7.47
C ASP A 470 -12.53 10.16 7.39
N LEU A 471 -12.10 11.28 7.95
CA LEU A 471 -12.84 12.55 7.89
C LEU A 471 -12.44 13.34 6.67
N CYS A 472 -13.40 13.91 6.01
CA CYS A 472 -13.21 14.72 4.82
C CYS A 472 -14.37 15.70 4.60
N TYR A 473 -14.23 16.57 3.62
CA TYR A 473 -15.35 17.27 2.99
C TYR A 473 -15.20 17.22 1.46
N ILE A 474 -16.31 17.44 0.76
CA ILE A 474 -16.31 17.57 -0.69
C ILE A 474 -16.31 19.06 -1.03
N ASP A 475 -15.34 19.53 -1.78
CA ASP A 475 -15.26 20.93 -2.17
C ASP A 475 -16.22 21.27 -3.33
N LYS A 476 -16.31 22.56 -3.68
CA LYS A 476 -17.22 23.07 -4.73
C LYS A 476 -16.99 22.45 -6.11
N ASP A 477 -15.80 21.93 -6.39
CA ASP A 477 -15.42 21.31 -7.65
C ASP A 477 -15.63 19.79 -7.63
N GLY A 478 -16.00 19.20 -6.46
CA GLY A 478 -16.24 17.79 -6.27
C GLY A 478 -15.01 17.02 -5.76
N TYR A 479 -13.88 17.69 -5.48
CA TYR A 479 -12.71 17.03 -4.91
C TYR A 479 -12.93 16.71 -3.44
N ILE A 480 -12.42 15.54 -3.03
CA ILE A 480 -12.49 15.10 -1.63
C ILE A 480 -11.21 15.57 -0.92
N ILE A 481 -11.41 16.41 0.10
CA ILE A 481 -10.33 17.01 0.87
C ILE A 481 -10.26 16.29 2.23
N PRO A 482 -9.19 15.56 2.54
CA PRO A 482 -9.04 14.83 3.80
C PRO A 482 -8.88 15.78 4.98
N ARG A 483 -9.42 15.38 6.15
CA ARG A 483 -9.36 16.12 7.42
C ARG A 483 -9.01 15.19 8.60
N GLY A 484 -8.29 14.10 8.29
CA GLY A 484 -7.79 13.16 9.27
C GLY A 484 -8.68 11.93 9.47
N ARG A 485 -8.53 11.29 10.62
CA ARG A 485 -9.30 10.09 10.96
C ARG A 485 -10.21 10.34 12.14
N ASN A 486 -11.44 9.86 12.06
CA ASN A 486 -12.43 9.98 13.13
C ASN A 486 -11.89 9.48 14.49
N ARG A 487 -11.12 8.39 14.48
CA ARG A 487 -10.49 7.81 15.69
C ARG A 487 -9.22 8.51 16.17
N ARG A 488 -8.59 9.39 15.36
CA ARG A 488 -7.46 10.24 15.78
C ARG A 488 -7.91 11.51 16.48
N LEU A 489 -9.22 11.80 16.46
CA LEU A 489 -9.74 12.99 17.11
C LEU A 489 -9.39 12.99 18.59
N ILE A 490 -8.74 14.06 19.02
CA ILE A 490 -8.39 14.30 20.42
C ILE A 490 -9.62 14.94 21.09
N ARG A 491 -10.11 14.31 22.15
CA ARG A 491 -11.27 14.77 22.89
C ARG A 491 -10.82 15.62 24.07
N LYS A 492 -10.79 16.95 23.89
CA LYS A 492 -10.46 17.91 24.93
C LYS A 492 -11.75 18.55 25.42
N GLU A 493 -12.23 18.15 26.61
CA GLU A 493 -13.52 18.61 27.16
C GLU A 493 -14.68 18.36 26.18
N ALA A 494 -15.36 19.42 25.72
CA ALA A 494 -16.43 19.31 24.73
C ALA A 494 -15.94 19.41 23.27
N PHE A 495 -14.64 19.61 23.04
CA PHE A 495 -14.09 19.82 21.71
C PHE A 495 -13.50 18.54 21.13
N LYS A 496 -13.68 18.38 19.82
CA LYS A 496 -13.03 17.35 19.00
C LYS A 496 -11.98 18.02 18.13
N ILE A 497 -10.73 17.75 18.42
CA ILE A 497 -9.57 18.37 17.78
C ILE A 497 -9.02 17.39 16.76
N SER A 498 -8.87 17.85 15.52
CA SER A 498 -8.17 17.10 14.49
C SER A 498 -6.66 17.30 14.61
N PRO A 499 -5.86 16.26 14.88
CA PRO A 499 -4.41 16.36 14.86
C PRO A 499 -3.86 16.89 13.54
N ASP A 500 -4.48 16.50 12.42
CA ASP A 500 -4.03 16.89 11.09
C ASP A 500 -4.03 18.40 10.86
N THR A 501 -5.00 19.12 11.43
CA THR A 501 -5.04 20.60 11.35
C THR A 501 -3.83 21.23 12.05
N ILE A 502 -3.47 20.70 13.22
CA ILE A 502 -2.32 21.18 13.99
C ILE A 502 -1.01 20.82 13.27
N GLU A 503 -0.93 19.59 12.73
CA GLU A 503 0.22 19.12 11.96
C GLU A 503 0.46 19.98 10.71
N GLU A 504 -0.59 20.41 10.01
CA GLU A 504 -0.50 21.33 8.87
C GLU A 504 0.13 22.68 9.26
N VAL A 505 -0.33 23.29 10.34
CA VAL A 505 0.21 24.56 10.83
C VAL A 505 1.68 24.43 11.22
N ILE A 506 2.05 23.42 12.00
CA ILE A 506 3.43 23.24 12.47
C ILE A 506 4.36 22.87 11.30
N SER A 507 3.92 22.04 10.37
CA SER A 507 4.71 21.64 9.19
C SER A 507 4.92 22.78 8.20
N SER A 508 4.12 23.85 8.25
CA SER A 508 4.34 25.06 7.42
C SER A 508 5.57 25.87 7.86
N ILE A 509 6.13 25.59 9.04
CA ILE A 509 7.27 26.34 9.58
C ILE A 509 8.56 25.88 8.88
N PRO A 510 9.37 26.78 8.31
CA PRO A 510 10.49 26.41 7.43
C PRO A 510 11.55 25.48 8.02
N PHE A 511 11.78 25.55 9.32
CA PHE A 511 12.79 24.72 10.02
C PHE A 511 12.23 23.40 10.57
N VAL A 512 10.92 23.13 10.43
CA VAL A 512 10.31 21.86 10.79
C VAL A 512 10.45 20.90 9.62
N GLN A 513 10.96 19.71 9.88
CA GLN A 513 11.06 18.61 8.90
C GLN A 513 9.79 17.76 8.89
N ASP A 514 9.29 17.41 10.08
CA ASP A 514 8.10 16.57 10.23
C ASP A 514 7.42 16.89 11.58
N CYS A 515 6.11 16.68 11.65
CA CYS A 515 5.33 16.88 12.85
C CYS A 515 4.23 15.81 12.95
N VAL A 516 4.10 15.22 14.13
CA VAL A 516 2.99 14.31 14.45
C VAL A 516 2.35 14.74 15.76
N VAL A 517 1.02 14.87 15.74
CA VAL A 517 0.24 15.26 16.93
C VAL A 517 -0.59 14.08 17.40
N VAL A 518 -0.53 13.79 18.69
CA VAL A 518 -1.33 12.75 19.34
C VAL A 518 -2.04 13.29 20.58
N GLY A 519 -3.12 12.61 20.96
CA GLY A 519 -3.78 12.87 22.24
C GLY A 519 -3.02 12.20 23.39
N VAL A 520 -2.78 12.96 24.45
CA VAL A 520 -2.21 12.42 25.70
C VAL A 520 -3.17 12.65 26.86
N ASP A 521 -3.14 11.76 27.85
CA ASP A 521 -4.03 11.81 29.00
C ASP A 521 -3.83 13.11 29.79
N ASP A 522 -4.94 13.76 30.16
CA ASP A 522 -4.95 14.94 31.00
C ASP A 522 -6.02 14.80 32.10
N GLU A 523 -5.65 15.12 33.34
CA GLU A 523 -6.54 14.95 34.51
C GLU A 523 -7.81 15.82 34.45
N LYS A 524 -7.77 16.97 33.74
CA LYS A 524 -8.86 17.94 33.68
C LYS A 524 -9.68 17.83 32.40
N SER A 525 -9.01 17.52 31.27
CA SER A 525 -9.58 17.67 29.93
C SER A 525 -9.77 16.34 29.19
N LEU A 526 -9.68 15.19 29.89
CA LEU A 526 -9.66 13.85 29.34
C LEU A 526 -8.41 13.61 28.48
N SER A 527 -8.21 14.37 27.42
CA SER A 527 -7.04 14.30 26.56
C SER A 527 -6.68 15.68 26.02
N VAL A 528 -5.40 15.93 25.79
CA VAL A 528 -4.89 17.18 25.21
C VAL A 528 -3.91 16.91 24.09
N PRO A 529 -3.79 17.81 23.09
CA PRO A 529 -2.83 17.63 22.00
C PRO A 529 -1.38 17.74 22.49
N MET A 530 -0.54 16.80 22.04
CA MET A 530 0.91 16.83 22.16
C MET A 530 1.53 16.75 20.78
N ALA A 531 2.35 17.73 20.40
CA ALA A 531 3.08 17.77 19.15
C ALA A 531 4.47 17.19 19.32
N PHE A 532 4.80 16.18 18.52
CA PHE A 532 6.15 15.64 18.33
C PHE A 532 6.75 16.22 17.06
N ILE A 533 7.93 16.83 17.15
CA ILE A 533 8.51 17.65 16.09
C ILE A 533 9.90 17.14 15.74
N VAL A 534 10.17 16.99 14.46
CA VAL A 534 11.49 16.74 13.89
C VAL A 534 11.99 18.00 13.24
N LEU A 535 13.17 18.48 13.63
CA LEU A 535 13.80 19.66 13.02
C LEU A 535 14.63 19.28 11.81
N LYS A 536 14.68 20.15 10.78
CA LYS A 536 15.52 19.96 9.58
C LYS A 536 17.01 20.06 9.88
N ASP A 537 17.37 20.88 10.88
CA ASP A 537 18.75 21.12 11.28
C ASP A 537 18.92 20.70 12.73
N GLU A 538 19.69 19.64 12.94
CA GLU A 538 20.00 19.08 14.25
C GLU A 538 20.82 20.05 15.15
N THR A 539 21.40 21.09 14.57
CA THR A 539 22.15 22.12 15.31
C THR A 539 21.25 23.17 15.94
N LEU A 540 19.99 23.25 15.54
CA LEU A 540 19.00 24.15 16.15
C LEU A 540 18.58 23.62 17.53
N SER A 541 18.68 24.49 18.53
CA SER A 541 18.15 24.18 19.86
C SER A 541 16.62 24.21 19.85
N PHE A 542 15.99 23.10 20.19
CA PHE A 542 14.53 23.03 20.27
C PHE A 542 13.94 24.06 21.26
N ASP A 543 14.61 24.32 22.37
CA ASP A 543 14.16 25.30 23.36
C ASP A 543 14.13 26.75 22.78
N GLU A 544 15.00 27.04 21.79
CA GLU A 544 15.04 28.35 21.12
C GLU A 544 13.92 28.53 20.08
N VAL A 545 13.50 27.44 19.42
CA VAL A 545 12.47 27.51 18.36
C VAL A 545 11.07 27.13 18.83
N LYS A 546 10.96 26.51 20.00
CA LYS A 546 9.69 26.04 20.57
C LYS A 546 8.68 27.17 20.76
N ASP A 547 9.12 28.32 21.22
CA ASP A 547 8.24 29.47 21.40
C ASP A 547 7.71 30.01 20.09
N GLN A 548 8.53 30.03 19.02
CA GLN A 548 8.12 30.39 17.66
C GLN A 548 7.05 29.42 17.11
N ILE A 549 7.24 28.11 17.34
CA ILE A 549 6.25 27.09 16.95
C ILE A 549 4.92 27.33 17.67
N LYS A 550 4.99 27.60 18.97
CA LYS A 550 3.81 27.87 19.79
C LYS A 550 3.10 29.14 19.34
N GLU A 551 3.82 30.24 19.11
CA GLU A 551 3.28 31.49 18.60
C GLU A 551 2.55 31.27 17.26
N LYS A 552 3.15 30.53 16.32
CA LYS A 552 2.51 30.18 15.05
C LYS A 552 1.20 29.40 15.25
N CYS A 553 1.18 28.45 16.19
CA CYS A 553 -0.06 27.74 16.52
C CYS A 553 -1.12 28.67 17.11
N VAL A 554 -0.74 29.59 17.98
CA VAL A 554 -1.68 30.57 18.58
C VAL A 554 -2.24 31.56 17.55
N GLU A 555 -1.44 31.91 16.53
CA GLU A 555 -1.89 32.78 15.45
C GLU A 555 -2.90 32.13 14.52
N GLU A 556 -2.72 30.84 14.22
CA GLU A 556 -3.47 30.15 13.16
C GLU A 556 -4.53 29.16 13.65
N LEU A 557 -4.47 28.75 14.93
CA LEU A 557 -5.39 27.77 15.50
C LEU A 557 -6.30 28.39 16.56
N PRO A 558 -7.52 27.89 16.72
CA PRO A 558 -8.34 28.19 17.90
C PRO A 558 -7.62 27.78 19.20
N ASP A 559 -7.82 28.52 20.29
CA ASP A 559 -7.14 28.27 21.57
C ASP A 559 -7.23 26.83 22.09
N TYR A 560 -8.35 26.14 21.82
CA TYR A 560 -8.56 24.77 22.26
C TYR A 560 -7.77 23.76 21.44
N GLU A 561 -7.34 24.09 20.22
CA GLU A 561 -6.52 23.25 19.33
C GLU A 561 -5.02 23.42 19.56
N VAL A 562 -4.58 24.54 20.15
CA VAL A 562 -3.15 24.78 20.42
C VAL A 562 -2.60 23.65 21.28
N PRO A 563 -1.49 22.96 20.85
CA PRO A 563 -0.91 21.88 21.63
C PRO A 563 -0.53 22.31 23.05
N THR A 564 -0.88 21.46 24.02
CA THR A 564 -0.48 21.65 25.40
C THR A 564 0.99 21.30 25.63
N TYR A 565 1.49 20.36 24.85
CA TYR A 565 2.88 19.88 24.93
C TYR A 565 3.54 19.89 23.56
N PHE A 566 4.81 20.29 23.54
CA PHE A 566 5.68 20.26 22.35
C PHE A 566 6.96 19.53 22.76
N GLU A 567 7.32 18.47 22.01
CA GLU A 567 8.49 17.63 22.26
C GLU A 567 9.26 17.41 20.97
N GLN A 568 10.59 17.50 21.04
CA GLN A 568 11.45 17.14 19.92
C GLN A 568 11.67 15.62 19.90
N ILE A 569 11.68 15.04 18.71
CA ILE A 569 12.12 13.66 18.44
C ILE A 569 13.12 13.67 17.30
N GLU A 570 14.03 12.67 17.27
CA GLU A 570 15.00 12.53 16.18
C GLU A 570 14.35 12.12 14.87
N LYS A 571 13.35 11.24 14.95
CA LYS A 571 12.56 10.77 13.80
C LYS A 571 11.19 10.29 14.23
N VAL A 572 10.22 10.41 13.33
CA VAL A 572 8.88 9.82 13.50
C VAL A 572 9.01 8.29 13.50
N PRO A 573 8.41 7.58 14.48
CA PRO A 573 8.34 6.12 14.43
C PRO A 573 7.35 5.67 13.35
N TYR A 574 7.69 4.59 12.65
CA TYR A 574 6.85 3.96 11.65
C TYR A 574 6.47 2.55 12.05
N THR A 575 5.24 2.17 11.73
CA THR A 575 4.78 0.78 11.82
C THR A 575 5.51 -0.09 10.79
N PRO A 576 5.47 -1.42 10.94
CA PRO A 576 6.00 -2.32 9.91
C PRO A 576 5.41 -2.11 8.49
N ASN A 577 4.25 -1.44 8.39
CA ASN A 577 3.59 -1.12 7.11
C ASN A 577 3.96 0.27 6.56
N ASP A 578 5.09 0.82 6.99
CA ASP A 578 5.58 2.15 6.59
C ASP A 578 4.59 3.30 6.82
N LYS A 579 3.71 3.16 7.85
CA LYS A 579 2.81 4.20 8.30
C LYS A 579 3.30 4.76 9.63
N GLN A 580 3.07 6.04 9.88
CA GLN A 580 3.38 6.66 11.16
C GLN A 580 2.76 5.88 12.33
N ASP A 581 3.56 5.55 13.33
CA ASP A 581 3.11 4.79 14.51
C ASP A 581 2.59 5.73 15.61
N PHE A 582 1.35 6.17 15.42
CA PHE A 582 0.68 7.05 16.37
C PHE A 582 0.57 6.45 17.77
N ARG A 583 0.43 5.12 17.86
CA ARG A 583 0.32 4.43 19.13
C ARG A 583 1.62 4.49 19.93
N ALA A 584 2.75 4.27 19.26
CA ALA A 584 4.06 4.43 19.91
C ALA A 584 4.26 5.85 20.43
N LEU A 585 3.80 6.87 19.68
CA LEU A 585 3.86 8.28 20.10
C LEU A 585 2.89 8.59 21.23
N GLU A 586 1.69 8.04 21.25
CA GLU A 586 0.74 8.17 22.37
C GLU A 586 1.30 7.55 23.65
N GLU A 587 1.88 6.36 23.57
CA GLU A 587 2.53 5.69 24.70
C GLU A 587 3.73 6.51 25.23
N LEU A 588 4.57 7.03 24.33
CA LEU A 588 5.69 7.91 24.66
C LEU A 588 5.20 9.22 25.33
N GLY A 589 4.20 9.87 24.73
CA GLY A 589 3.63 11.12 25.23
C GLY A 589 3.03 10.97 26.63
N ASN A 590 2.25 9.93 26.84
CA ASN A 590 1.69 9.62 28.17
C ASN A 590 2.77 9.34 29.20
N SER A 591 3.87 8.67 28.82
CA SER A 591 5.03 8.49 29.70
C SER A 591 5.67 9.82 30.08
N ILE A 592 5.86 10.74 29.12
CA ILE A 592 6.42 12.08 29.37
C ILE A 592 5.53 12.88 30.31
N VAL A 593 4.20 12.88 30.10
CA VAL A 593 3.24 13.60 30.97
C VAL A 593 3.29 13.07 32.40
N ARG A 594 3.27 11.73 32.57
CA ARG A 594 3.36 11.11 33.93
C ARG A 594 4.66 11.47 34.64
N ASN A 595 5.79 11.46 33.93
CA ASN A 595 7.10 11.84 34.50
C ASN A 595 7.15 13.31 34.88
N LYS A 596 6.55 14.23 34.10
CA LYS A 596 6.45 15.65 34.44
C LYS A 596 5.55 15.87 35.67
N ALA A 597 4.44 15.15 35.79
CA ALA A 597 3.55 15.20 36.95
C ALA A 597 4.26 14.68 38.22
N ALA A 598 4.97 13.57 38.15
CA ALA A 598 5.74 13.02 39.27
C ALA A 598 6.82 14.01 39.78
N LYS A 599 7.57 14.65 38.85
CA LYS A 599 8.56 15.69 39.22
C LYS A 599 7.95 16.93 39.90
N LYS A 600 6.73 17.32 39.49
CA LYS A 600 6.01 18.43 40.17
C LYS A 600 5.56 18.07 41.58
N LEU A 601 5.16 16.82 41.83
CA LEU A 601 4.78 16.35 43.18
C LEU A 601 5.98 16.27 44.13
N VAL A 602 7.16 15.87 43.62
CA VAL A 602 8.40 15.85 44.43
C VAL A 602 8.91 17.26 44.78
N LYS A 603 8.71 18.25 43.91
CA LYS A 603 9.08 19.64 44.16
C LYS A 603 8.10 20.39 45.11
N LYS A 604 6.91 19.84 45.39
CA LYS A 604 5.92 20.41 46.30
C LYS A 604 5.97 19.80 47.72
N LYS A 605 6.78 18.78 47.92
CA LYS A 605 7.18 18.25 49.23
C LYS A 605 8.55 18.81 49.62
#